data_819e9790da2172377b8b4d91900f543f
#
_entry.id   819e9790da2172377b8b4d91900f543f
#
_cell.length_a   1.000
_cell.length_b   1.000
_cell.length_c   1.000
_cell.angle_alpha   90.00
_cell.angle_beta   90.00
_cell.angle_gamma   90.00
#
_symmetry.space_group_name_H-M   'P 1'
#
loop_
_entity.id
_entity.type
_entity.pdbx_description
1 polymer ?
#
loop_
_entity_poly.entity_id
_entity_poly.type
_entity_poly.pdbx_seq_one_letter_code
_entity_poly.pdbx_strand_id
1 'polypeptide(L)'
;MDNAFDDQYLGCSEELETEIMPKILKLEKSKNPQFGSAWNRAEVDWHKVKVTVRLPPGFKDEFGMAIRVYTTDWPEGNPIYKVFNENVSMAGKSRDHYMINFNFKSLHFYLTRALQVLQRKSKRLYKTYRGTDDSYEVSDQVLRFGRFTSSSLNVEVAKQYNTGFLFELTSCFGVDIHKISFFPKEKEVLIPVAEKFNYLGKKENIFIMNSTCELCSYYNCAILGGK
;
A
#
# COMPACT_ATOMS: atom_id res chain seq x y z
N MET A 1 4.14 -6.89 13.98
CA MET A 1 4.03 -5.46 13.57
C MET A 1 2.74 -4.87 14.16
N ASP A 2 2.72 -4.74 15.51
CA ASP A 2 1.48 -4.39 16.26
C ASP A 2 1.13 -2.91 16.18
N ASN A 3 2.12 -2.07 15.85
CA ASN A 3 1.96 -0.62 15.74
C ASN A 3 1.57 -0.13 14.33
N ALA A 4 1.33 -1.04 13.39
CA ALA A 4 0.94 -0.65 12.04
C ALA A 4 -0.52 -0.18 12.00
N PHE A 5 -0.79 0.87 11.22
CA PHE A 5 -2.15 1.31 10.97
C PHE A 5 -2.73 0.54 9.79
N ASP A 6 -3.77 -0.23 10.05
CA ASP A 6 -4.28 -1.27 9.17
C ASP A 6 -5.80 -1.16 8.90
N ASP A 7 -6.35 0.04 9.07
CA ASP A 7 -7.77 0.31 8.87
C ASP A 7 -8.23 -0.07 7.47
N GLN A 8 -9.28 -0.87 7.40
CA GLN A 8 -9.87 -1.32 6.15
C GLN A 8 -11.14 -0.54 5.76
N TYR A 9 -11.61 0.35 6.61
CA TYR A 9 -12.75 1.26 6.37
C TYR A 9 -14.05 0.53 6.03
N LEU A 10 -14.26 -0.64 6.65
CA LEU A 10 -15.44 -1.46 6.42
C LEU A 10 -16.68 -0.79 7.03
N GLY A 11 -17.68 -0.52 6.20
CA GLY A 11 -18.93 0.09 6.61
C GLY A 11 -18.94 1.62 6.65
N CYS A 12 -17.78 2.29 6.62
CA CYS A 12 -17.69 3.76 6.63
C CYS A 12 -17.08 4.37 5.36
N SER A 13 -16.72 3.54 4.40
CA SER A 13 -15.98 4.01 3.23
C SER A 13 -16.73 5.04 2.40
N GLU A 14 -18.05 4.96 2.29
CA GLU A 14 -18.85 5.88 1.49
C GLU A 14 -18.88 7.29 2.10
N GLU A 15 -19.16 7.39 3.40
CA GLU A 15 -19.12 8.66 4.15
C GLU A 15 -17.72 9.29 4.08
N LEU A 16 -16.69 8.47 4.28
CA LEU A 16 -15.30 8.94 4.20
C LEU A 16 -14.95 9.46 2.81
N GLU A 17 -15.34 8.76 1.74
CA GLU A 17 -15.05 9.15 0.37
C GLU A 17 -15.73 10.45 -0.05
N THR A 18 -16.95 10.69 0.43
CA THR A 18 -17.78 11.83 -0.02
C THR A 18 -17.58 13.07 0.82
N GLU A 19 -17.41 12.92 2.15
CA GLU A 19 -17.51 14.06 3.06
C GLU A 19 -16.18 14.43 3.72
N ILE A 20 -15.37 13.44 4.09
CA ILE A 20 -14.25 13.65 5.01
C ILE A 20 -12.91 13.67 4.29
N MET A 21 -12.61 12.66 3.48
CA MET A 21 -11.29 12.51 2.86
C MET A 21 -10.94 13.63 1.87
N PRO A 22 -11.88 14.21 1.11
CA PRO A 22 -11.56 15.38 0.28
C PRO A 22 -11.06 16.58 1.10
N LYS A 23 -11.63 16.81 2.29
CA LYS A 23 -11.21 17.89 3.19
C LYS A 23 -9.85 17.59 3.82
N ILE A 24 -9.63 16.34 4.23
CA ILE A 24 -8.35 15.89 4.79
C ILE A 24 -7.25 15.98 3.75
N LEU A 25 -7.49 15.50 2.53
CA LEU A 25 -6.53 15.60 1.43
C LEU A 25 -6.10 17.04 1.18
N LYS A 26 -7.06 17.97 1.12
CA LYS A 26 -6.77 19.41 0.96
C LYS A 26 -5.89 19.94 2.10
N LEU A 27 -6.19 19.56 3.34
CA LEU A 27 -5.41 19.97 4.51
C LEU A 27 -4.01 19.34 4.51
N GLU A 28 -3.88 18.05 4.23
CA GLU A 28 -2.59 17.35 4.20
C GLU A 28 -1.69 17.89 3.09
N LYS A 29 -2.24 18.16 1.89
CA LYS A 29 -1.51 18.83 0.79
C LYS A 29 -0.98 20.21 1.19
N SER A 30 -1.73 20.97 1.98
CA SER A 30 -1.30 22.30 2.42
C SER A 30 -0.26 22.24 3.54
N LYS A 31 -0.34 21.25 4.43
CA LYS A 31 0.61 21.07 5.54
C LYS A 31 1.93 20.42 5.11
N ASN A 32 1.90 19.59 4.08
CA ASN A 32 3.05 18.89 3.54
C ASN A 32 3.21 19.25 2.04
N PRO A 33 4.03 20.27 1.70
CA PRO A 33 4.21 20.71 0.32
C PRO A 33 4.78 19.63 -0.61
N GLN A 34 5.61 18.71 -0.09
CA GLN A 34 6.15 17.59 -0.88
C GLN A 34 5.03 16.61 -1.25
N PHE A 35 4.18 16.26 -0.29
CA PHE A 35 3.01 15.44 -0.57
C PHE A 35 2.03 16.14 -1.53
N GLY A 36 1.78 17.43 -1.31
CA GLY A 36 0.95 18.23 -2.19
C GLY A 36 1.46 18.25 -3.64
N SER A 37 2.77 18.43 -3.82
CA SER A 37 3.42 18.39 -5.13
C SER A 37 3.33 17.01 -5.78
N ALA A 38 3.61 15.94 -5.02
CA ALA A 38 3.49 14.57 -5.51
C ALA A 38 2.06 14.24 -5.95
N TRP A 39 1.06 14.66 -5.17
CA TRP A 39 -0.35 14.47 -5.52
C TRP A 39 -0.75 15.21 -6.80
N ASN A 40 -0.38 16.48 -6.92
CA ASN A 40 -0.69 17.28 -8.11
C ASN A 40 -0.04 16.70 -9.38
N ARG A 41 1.20 16.19 -9.25
CA ARG A 41 1.89 15.49 -10.34
C ARG A 41 1.18 14.19 -10.70
N ALA A 42 0.79 13.41 -9.71
CA ALA A 42 0.05 12.17 -9.90
C ALA A 42 -1.30 12.39 -10.58
N GLU A 43 -1.99 13.48 -10.25
CA GLU A 43 -3.26 13.89 -10.88
C GLU A 43 -3.09 14.14 -12.38
N VAL A 44 -2.10 14.95 -12.76
CA VAL A 44 -1.79 15.23 -14.19
C VAL A 44 -1.47 13.95 -14.95
N ASP A 45 -0.70 13.09 -14.33
CA ASP A 45 -0.26 11.82 -14.93
C ASP A 45 -1.38 10.78 -15.01
N TRP A 46 -2.23 10.71 -13.97
CA TRP A 46 -3.39 9.85 -13.93
C TRP A 46 -4.36 10.14 -15.08
N HIS A 47 -4.63 11.41 -15.36
CA HIS A 47 -5.53 11.79 -16.46
C HIS A 47 -5.05 11.31 -17.84
N LYS A 48 -3.73 11.12 -18.03
CA LYS A 48 -3.16 10.53 -19.24
C LYS A 48 -3.29 9.01 -19.26
N VAL A 49 -3.13 8.36 -18.11
CA VAL A 49 -3.10 6.91 -17.98
C VAL A 49 -4.50 6.31 -17.94
N LYS A 50 -5.46 6.95 -17.27
CA LYS A 50 -6.81 6.39 -17.06
C LYS A 50 -7.55 6.03 -18.35
N VAL A 51 -7.28 6.73 -19.44
CA VAL A 51 -7.90 6.45 -20.74
C VAL A 51 -7.34 5.21 -21.44
N THR A 52 -6.20 4.70 -20.97
CA THR A 52 -5.50 3.52 -21.54
C THR A 52 -5.76 2.23 -20.74
N VAL A 53 -6.41 2.34 -19.57
CA VAL A 53 -6.63 1.20 -18.67
C VAL A 53 -8.11 0.89 -18.51
N ARG A 54 -8.44 -0.41 -18.46
CA ARG A 54 -9.82 -0.84 -18.19
C ARG A 54 -10.04 -0.98 -16.69
N LEU A 55 -10.72 0.00 -16.11
CA LEU A 55 -11.03 0.06 -14.68
C LEU A 55 -12.35 -0.65 -14.36
N PRO A 56 -12.48 -1.23 -13.15
CA PRO A 56 -13.74 -1.79 -12.69
C PRO A 56 -14.76 -0.68 -12.34
N PRO A 57 -16.07 -0.99 -12.32
CA PRO A 57 -17.07 -0.08 -11.79
C PRO A 57 -16.75 0.36 -10.36
N GLY A 58 -16.96 1.64 -10.05
CA GLY A 58 -16.68 2.22 -8.74
C GLY A 58 -15.22 2.59 -8.49
N PHE A 59 -14.32 2.41 -9.46
CA PHE A 59 -12.96 2.92 -9.35
C PHE A 59 -12.95 4.43 -9.61
N LYS A 60 -12.55 5.20 -8.60
CA LYS A 60 -12.52 6.67 -8.62
C LYS A 60 -11.16 7.20 -9.06
N ASP A 61 -11.12 8.45 -9.52
CA ASP A 61 -9.88 9.09 -9.96
C ASP A 61 -8.86 9.20 -8.80
N GLU A 62 -9.31 9.50 -7.59
CA GLU A 62 -8.46 9.58 -6.40
C GLU A 62 -7.75 8.26 -6.09
N PHE A 63 -8.35 7.12 -6.45
CA PHE A 63 -7.72 5.80 -6.28
C PHE A 63 -6.53 5.63 -7.22
N GLY A 64 -6.70 6.05 -8.47
CA GLY A 64 -5.60 6.05 -9.45
C GLY A 64 -4.49 7.02 -9.09
N MET A 65 -4.85 8.22 -8.63
CA MET A 65 -3.89 9.20 -8.13
C MET A 65 -3.11 8.67 -6.92
N ALA A 66 -3.77 8.02 -5.96
CA ALA A 66 -3.10 7.45 -4.78
C ALA A 66 -2.09 6.35 -5.17
N ILE A 67 -2.44 5.46 -6.11
CA ILE A 67 -1.49 4.48 -6.65
C ILE A 67 -0.30 5.20 -7.31
N ARG A 68 -0.53 6.24 -8.09
CA ARG A 68 0.53 7.02 -8.74
C ARG A 68 1.44 7.73 -7.73
N VAL A 69 0.86 8.33 -6.67
CA VAL A 69 1.64 8.92 -5.56
C VAL A 69 2.50 7.88 -4.86
N TYR A 70 1.94 6.69 -4.61
CA TYR A 70 2.66 5.64 -3.92
C TYR A 70 3.80 5.04 -4.77
N THR A 71 3.62 4.95 -6.08
CA THR A 71 4.58 4.30 -6.98
C THR A 71 5.62 5.24 -7.60
N THR A 72 5.54 6.56 -7.34
CA THR A 72 6.55 7.50 -7.83
C THR A 72 7.81 7.47 -6.98
N ASP A 73 8.96 7.76 -7.60
CA ASP A 73 10.24 8.02 -6.92
C ASP A 73 10.42 9.50 -6.51
N TRP A 74 9.35 10.29 -6.60
CA TRP A 74 9.35 11.70 -6.23
C TRP A 74 9.04 11.94 -4.74
N PRO A 75 9.69 12.92 -4.10
CA PRO A 75 10.87 13.66 -4.57
C PRO A 75 12.13 12.78 -4.60
N GLU A 76 13.03 13.08 -5.53
CA GLU A 76 14.28 12.34 -5.70
C GLU A 76 15.06 12.26 -4.36
N GLY A 77 15.59 11.08 -4.05
CA GLY A 77 16.31 10.80 -2.81
C GLY A 77 15.43 10.49 -1.60
N ASN A 78 14.23 11.05 -1.52
CA ASN A 78 13.28 10.78 -0.42
C ASN A 78 11.83 10.67 -0.92
N PRO A 79 11.50 9.63 -1.68
CA PRO A 79 10.17 9.50 -2.28
C PRO A 79 9.07 9.31 -1.23
N ILE A 80 7.88 9.81 -1.56
CA ILE A 80 6.72 9.83 -0.66
C ILE A 80 6.42 8.44 -0.08
N TYR A 81 6.54 7.38 -0.88
CA TYR A 81 6.23 6.02 -0.40
C TYR A 81 7.08 5.57 0.79
N LYS A 82 8.33 6.03 0.89
CA LYS A 82 9.22 5.69 2.03
C LYS A 82 8.70 6.31 3.31
N VAL A 83 8.55 7.64 3.33
CA VAL A 83 8.04 8.39 4.48
C VAL A 83 6.63 7.92 4.84
N PHE A 84 5.77 7.69 3.86
CA PHE A 84 4.43 7.16 4.06
C PHE A 84 4.43 5.80 4.76
N ASN A 85 5.21 4.84 4.26
CA ASN A 85 5.28 3.48 4.83
C ASN A 85 5.89 3.45 6.23
N GLU A 86 6.89 4.29 6.51
CA GLU A 86 7.42 4.48 7.88
C GLU A 86 6.32 4.97 8.82
N ASN A 87 5.55 5.97 8.40
CA ASN A 87 4.43 6.48 9.19
C ASN A 87 3.32 5.43 9.37
N VAL A 88 2.97 4.67 8.33
CA VAL A 88 1.96 3.58 8.42
C VAL A 88 2.39 2.54 9.47
N SER A 89 3.67 2.15 9.49
CA SER A 89 4.18 1.14 10.42
C SER A 89 4.12 1.56 11.90
N MET A 90 3.92 2.85 12.17
CA MET A 90 3.94 3.44 13.51
C MET A 90 2.62 4.08 13.93
N ALA A 91 1.73 4.38 12.96
CA ALA A 91 0.51 5.13 13.23
C ALA A 91 -0.53 4.37 14.07
N GLY A 92 -0.45 3.05 14.10
CA GLY A 92 -1.34 2.18 14.88
C GLY A 92 -0.94 1.99 16.34
N LYS A 93 0.00 2.77 16.90
CA LYS A 93 0.35 2.72 18.33
C LYS A 93 -0.85 3.01 19.23
N SER A 94 -1.68 3.97 18.84
CA SER A 94 -2.96 4.30 19.46
C SER A 94 -3.80 5.12 18.47
N ARG A 95 -5.11 5.20 18.71
CA ARG A 95 -5.98 6.08 17.94
C ARG A 95 -5.56 7.55 18.05
N ASP A 96 -5.17 8.01 19.24
CA ASP A 96 -4.70 9.38 19.44
C ASP A 96 -3.41 9.65 18.67
N HIS A 97 -2.48 8.69 18.68
CA HIS A 97 -1.27 8.80 17.86
C HIS A 97 -1.60 8.93 16.37
N TYR A 98 -2.50 8.10 15.86
CA TYR A 98 -3.01 8.20 14.49
C TYR A 98 -3.62 9.57 14.20
N MET A 99 -4.50 10.06 15.07
CA MET A 99 -5.20 11.33 14.87
C MET A 99 -4.24 12.52 14.82
N ILE A 100 -3.24 12.55 15.70
CA ILE A 100 -2.34 13.69 15.90
C ILE A 100 -1.14 13.64 14.94
N ASN A 101 -0.51 12.47 14.78
CA ASN A 101 0.81 12.35 14.16
C ASN A 101 0.79 11.80 12.73
N PHE A 102 -0.27 11.09 12.33
CA PHE A 102 -0.33 10.50 10.99
C PHE A 102 -0.88 11.49 9.97
N ASN A 103 0.00 12.06 9.15
CA ASN A 103 -0.32 13.12 8.19
C ASN A 103 -0.46 12.61 6.74
N PHE A 104 -0.86 11.34 6.57
CA PHE A 104 -1.12 10.69 5.30
C PHE A 104 -2.44 9.89 5.33
N LYS A 105 -3.42 10.38 6.10
CA LYS A 105 -4.73 9.71 6.26
C LYS A 105 -5.44 9.53 4.93
N SER A 106 -5.41 10.58 4.10
CA SER A 106 -6.04 10.54 2.77
C SER A 106 -5.34 9.53 1.85
N LEU A 107 -4.00 9.50 1.82
CA LEU A 107 -3.27 8.54 0.99
C LEU A 107 -3.52 7.11 1.43
N HIS A 108 -3.49 6.82 2.74
CA HIS A 108 -3.79 5.49 3.28
C HIS A 108 -5.20 5.04 2.90
N PHE A 109 -6.18 5.93 3.06
CA PHE A 109 -7.56 5.66 2.71
C PHE A 109 -7.72 5.34 1.22
N TYR A 110 -7.32 6.27 0.35
CA TYR A 110 -7.51 6.10 -1.09
C TYR A 110 -6.74 4.91 -1.66
N LEU A 111 -5.54 4.63 -1.14
CA LEU A 111 -4.75 3.48 -1.56
C LEU A 111 -5.40 2.16 -1.11
N THR A 112 -5.87 2.08 0.14
CA THR A 112 -6.63 0.91 0.64
C THR A 112 -7.87 0.66 -0.20
N ARG A 113 -8.66 1.71 -0.47
CA ARG A 113 -9.87 1.60 -1.28
C ARG A 113 -9.57 1.20 -2.73
N ALA A 114 -8.50 1.75 -3.31
CA ALA A 114 -8.06 1.37 -4.65
C ALA A 114 -7.80 -0.14 -4.75
N LEU A 115 -7.05 -0.70 -3.80
CA LEU A 115 -6.76 -2.14 -3.79
C LEU A 115 -8.03 -2.97 -3.60
N GLN A 116 -8.92 -2.58 -2.68
CA GLN A 116 -10.19 -3.27 -2.46
C GLN A 116 -11.08 -3.30 -3.71
N VAL A 117 -11.18 -2.19 -4.44
CA VAL A 117 -12.01 -2.10 -5.66
C VAL A 117 -11.40 -2.91 -6.81
N LEU A 118 -10.08 -2.86 -6.96
CA LEU A 118 -9.37 -3.64 -7.99
C LEU A 118 -9.43 -5.15 -7.70
N GLN A 119 -9.31 -5.55 -6.44
CA GLN A 119 -9.35 -6.96 -6.03
C GLN A 119 -10.70 -7.62 -6.25
N ARG A 120 -11.82 -6.90 -6.09
CA ARG A 120 -13.18 -7.44 -6.35
C ARG A 120 -13.31 -8.07 -7.73
N LYS A 121 -12.51 -7.61 -8.70
CA LYS A 121 -12.49 -8.13 -10.07
C LYS A 121 -11.67 -9.41 -10.23
N SER A 122 -10.71 -9.68 -9.34
CA SER A 122 -9.74 -10.77 -9.51
C SER A 122 -9.47 -11.46 -8.17
N LYS A 123 -10.12 -12.59 -7.93
CA LYS A 123 -9.76 -13.52 -6.83
C LYS A 123 -8.56 -14.39 -7.22
N ARG A 124 -7.49 -13.77 -7.71
CA ARG A 124 -6.32 -14.48 -8.20
C ARG A 124 -5.24 -14.52 -7.13
N LEU A 125 -4.63 -15.67 -6.91
CA LEU A 125 -3.39 -15.79 -6.17
C LEU A 125 -2.24 -15.25 -7.02
N TYR A 126 -1.40 -14.42 -6.42
CA TYR A 126 -0.22 -13.89 -7.07
C TYR A 126 1.04 -14.48 -6.44
N LYS A 127 1.84 -15.16 -7.24
CA LYS A 127 3.22 -15.48 -6.88
C LYS A 127 4.08 -14.27 -7.27
N THR A 128 4.73 -13.64 -6.28
CA THR A 128 5.47 -12.39 -6.46
C THR A 128 6.80 -12.44 -5.70
N TYR A 129 7.68 -11.50 -6.00
CA TYR A 129 9.01 -11.40 -5.45
C TYR A 129 9.28 -9.98 -4.95
N ARG A 130 9.97 -9.87 -3.80
CA ARG A 130 10.39 -8.60 -3.25
C ARG A 130 11.84 -8.68 -2.79
N GLY A 131 12.69 -7.83 -3.35
CA GLY A 131 14.04 -7.57 -2.83
C GLY A 131 14.01 -6.53 -1.71
N THR A 132 14.90 -6.62 -0.76
CA THR A 132 15.05 -5.65 0.32
C THR A 132 16.47 -5.65 0.88
N ASP A 133 16.88 -4.47 1.35
CA ASP A 133 18.15 -4.26 2.05
C ASP A 133 17.99 -4.45 3.56
N ASP A 134 16.74 -4.45 4.04
CA ASP A 134 16.45 -4.65 5.46
C ASP A 134 16.89 -6.05 5.90
N SER A 135 17.55 -6.16 7.04
CA SER A 135 17.78 -7.44 7.71
C SER A 135 16.47 -7.90 8.36
N TYR A 136 16.04 -9.11 8.03
CA TYR A 136 14.87 -9.71 8.66
C TYR A 136 15.28 -10.94 9.46
N GLU A 137 14.99 -10.89 10.76
CA GLU A 137 14.91 -12.08 11.59
C GLU A 137 13.44 -12.47 11.69
N VAL A 138 13.11 -13.65 11.23
CA VAL A 138 11.74 -14.18 11.31
C VAL A 138 11.67 -14.98 12.62
N SER A 139 11.06 -14.39 13.64
CA SER A 139 10.80 -15.03 14.93
C SER A 139 9.46 -15.75 14.99
N ASP A 140 8.50 -15.28 14.20
CA ASP A 140 7.12 -15.75 14.25
C ASP A 140 6.76 -16.59 13.01
N GLN A 141 5.94 -17.63 13.20
CA GLN A 141 5.45 -18.43 12.09
C GLN A 141 4.45 -17.67 11.21
N VAL A 142 3.71 -16.72 11.81
CA VAL A 142 2.74 -15.86 11.11
C VAL A 142 3.16 -14.43 11.28
N LEU A 143 3.32 -13.73 10.17
CA LEU A 143 3.74 -12.32 10.18
C LEU A 143 2.99 -11.49 9.14
N ARG A 144 3.07 -10.18 9.29
CA ARG A 144 2.61 -9.21 8.29
C ARG A 144 3.65 -8.10 8.12
N PHE A 145 3.69 -7.48 6.94
CA PHE A 145 4.67 -6.43 6.67
C PHE A 145 4.41 -5.13 7.45
N GLY A 146 3.14 -4.89 7.85
CA GLY A 146 2.76 -3.68 8.59
C GLY A 146 2.89 -2.39 7.80
N ARG A 147 2.96 -2.50 6.47
CA ARG A 147 3.01 -1.41 5.50
C ARG A 147 2.49 -1.90 4.15
N PHE A 148 2.13 -1.00 3.27
CA PHE A 148 1.90 -1.38 1.89
C PHE A 148 3.20 -1.92 1.31
N THR A 149 3.11 -3.05 0.60
CA THR A 149 4.32 -3.77 0.20
C THR A 149 4.32 -4.00 -1.31
N SER A 150 5.22 -3.29 -1.99
CA SER A 150 5.49 -3.50 -3.41
C SER A 150 6.24 -4.80 -3.61
N SER A 151 5.79 -5.57 -4.60
CA SER A 151 6.44 -6.77 -5.07
C SER A 151 6.32 -6.86 -6.59
N SER A 152 7.10 -7.71 -7.25
CA SER A 152 7.06 -7.86 -8.70
C SER A 152 6.66 -9.27 -9.11
N LEU A 153 5.92 -9.40 -10.21
CA LEU A 153 5.70 -10.68 -10.88
C LEU A 153 6.97 -11.22 -11.54
N ASN A 154 8.01 -10.39 -11.64
CA ASN A 154 9.29 -10.74 -12.25
C ASN A 154 10.39 -10.76 -11.19
N VAL A 155 10.99 -11.93 -10.95
CA VAL A 155 12.07 -12.10 -9.98
C VAL A 155 13.30 -11.25 -10.30
N GLU A 156 13.60 -11.02 -11.58
CA GLU A 156 14.77 -10.22 -11.98
C GLU A 156 14.59 -8.74 -11.67
N VAL A 157 13.34 -8.24 -11.65
CA VAL A 157 13.04 -6.89 -11.16
C VAL A 157 13.25 -6.83 -9.65
N ALA A 158 12.73 -7.81 -8.91
CA ALA A 158 12.91 -7.83 -7.45
C ALA A 158 14.38 -7.91 -7.03
N LYS A 159 15.21 -8.63 -7.78
CA LYS A 159 16.66 -8.73 -7.53
C LYS A 159 17.39 -7.39 -7.66
N GLN A 160 16.89 -6.45 -8.45
CA GLN A 160 17.50 -5.11 -8.57
C GLN A 160 17.38 -4.30 -7.27
N TYR A 161 16.42 -4.63 -6.43
CA TYR A 161 16.18 -4.03 -5.11
C TYR A 161 16.74 -4.91 -3.97
N ASN A 162 17.57 -5.91 -4.29
CA ASN A 162 18.09 -6.87 -3.34
C ASN A 162 19.60 -6.65 -3.13
N THR A 163 19.97 -6.07 -2.01
CA THR A 163 21.37 -6.10 -1.52
C THR A 163 21.59 -7.15 -0.43
N GLY A 164 20.53 -7.79 0.09
CA GLY A 164 20.61 -8.77 1.18
C GLY A 164 19.64 -9.94 1.05
N PHE A 165 18.33 -9.68 0.96
CA PHE A 165 17.31 -10.72 1.05
C PHE A 165 16.24 -10.59 -0.03
N LEU A 166 15.77 -11.75 -0.48
CA LEU A 166 14.65 -11.86 -1.41
C LEU A 166 13.47 -12.57 -0.72
N PHE A 167 12.28 -12.03 -0.88
CA PHE A 167 11.04 -12.71 -0.51
C PHE A 167 10.40 -13.31 -1.76
N GLU A 168 10.03 -14.59 -1.68
CA GLU A 168 9.10 -15.24 -2.59
C GLU A 168 7.74 -15.33 -1.87
N LEU A 169 6.73 -14.65 -2.39
CA LEU A 169 5.44 -14.46 -1.76
C LEU A 169 4.33 -15.08 -2.60
N THR A 170 3.44 -15.84 -1.99
CA THR A 170 2.13 -16.16 -2.57
C THR A 170 1.08 -15.32 -1.85
N SER A 171 0.50 -14.34 -2.54
CA SER A 171 -0.45 -13.39 -1.96
C SER A 171 -1.88 -13.66 -2.42
N CYS A 172 -2.84 -13.62 -1.47
CA CYS A 172 -4.28 -13.70 -1.72
C CYS A 172 -4.91 -12.32 -1.96
N PHE A 173 -4.32 -11.27 -1.37
CA PHE A 173 -4.89 -9.92 -1.38
C PHE A 173 -4.05 -8.91 -2.17
N GLY A 174 -2.90 -9.31 -2.67
CA GLY A 174 -2.11 -8.50 -3.58
C GLY A 174 -2.88 -8.15 -4.84
N VAL A 175 -2.63 -6.96 -5.35
CA VAL A 175 -3.30 -6.42 -6.54
C VAL A 175 -2.27 -6.05 -7.59
N ASP A 176 -2.43 -6.56 -8.77
CA ASP A 176 -1.63 -6.19 -9.93
C ASP A 176 -1.98 -4.77 -10.37
N ILE A 177 -1.06 -3.84 -10.11
CA ILE A 177 -1.21 -2.41 -10.39
C ILE A 177 -0.30 -1.93 -11.53
N HIS A 178 0.42 -2.83 -12.24
CA HIS A 178 1.45 -2.45 -13.21
C HIS A 178 0.97 -1.48 -14.30
N LYS A 179 -0.31 -1.56 -14.70
CA LYS A 179 -0.90 -0.66 -15.70
C LYS A 179 -1.21 0.73 -15.16
N ILE A 180 -1.31 0.86 -13.84
CA ILE A 180 -1.62 2.12 -13.15
C ILE A 180 -0.35 2.70 -12.54
N SER A 181 0.60 1.86 -12.12
CA SER A 181 1.89 2.24 -11.52
C SER A 181 2.67 3.23 -12.38
N PHE A 182 3.49 4.04 -11.73
CA PHE A 182 4.41 4.97 -12.39
C PHE A 182 5.46 4.23 -13.23
N PHE A 183 5.82 3.00 -12.83
CA PHE A 183 6.81 2.13 -13.50
C PHE A 183 6.18 0.83 -14.01
N PRO A 184 5.45 0.84 -15.15
CA PRO A 184 4.74 -0.35 -15.65
C PRO A 184 5.64 -1.56 -15.91
N LYS A 185 6.92 -1.32 -16.21
CA LYS A 185 7.91 -2.39 -16.48
C LYS A 185 8.24 -3.23 -15.25
N GLU A 186 8.02 -2.70 -14.06
CA GLU A 186 8.27 -3.41 -12.81
C GLU A 186 7.25 -4.52 -12.53
N LYS A 187 6.15 -4.58 -13.30
CA LYS A 187 5.07 -5.58 -13.15
C LYS A 187 4.61 -5.70 -11.69
N GLU A 188 4.36 -4.54 -11.10
CA GLU A 188 4.12 -4.40 -9.67
C GLU A 188 2.80 -5.04 -9.23
N VAL A 189 2.90 -5.81 -8.16
CA VAL A 189 1.77 -6.26 -7.33
C VAL A 189 1.91 -5.60 -5.97
N LEU A 190 0.88 -4.83 -5.58
CA LEU A 190 0.85 -4.14 -4.30
C LEU A 190 0.07 -4.96 -3.27
N ILE A 191 0.73 -5.30 -2.18
CA ILE A 191 0.19 -6.10 -1.07
C ILE A 191 -0.35 -5.15 0.01
N PRO A 192 -1.59 -5.33 0.50
CA PRO A 192 -2.18 -4.48 1.52
C PRO A 192 -1.53 -4.68 2.91
N VAL A 193 -1.62 -3.65 3.76
CA VAL A 193 -1.03 -3.64 5.13
C VAL A 193 -1.52 -4.80 5.98
N ALA A 194 -2.79 -5.18 5.82
CA ALA A 194 -3.49 -6.13 6.69
C ALA A 194 -3.27 -7.61 6.33
N GLU A 195 -2.60 -7.91 5.21
CA GLU A 195 -2.41 -9.31 4.78
C GLU A 195 -1.41 -10.04 5.69
N LYS A 196 -1.81 -11.23 6.16
CA LYS A 196 -0.98 -12.13 6.97
C LYS A 196 -0.34 -13.21 6.11
N PHE A 197 0.89 -13.58 6.48
CA PHE A 197 1.67 -14.61 5.79
C PHE A 197 2.19 -15.65 6.78
N ASN A 198 2.12 -16.93 6.39
CA ASN A 198 2.86 -18.00 7.01
C ASN A 198 4.29 -18.01 6.46
N TYR A 199 5.27 -18.00 7.33
CA TYR A 199 6.66 -18.27 6.97
C TYR A 199 6.87 -19.77 6.80
N LEU A 200 7.30 -20.18 5.61
CA LEU A 200 7.48 -21.59 5.24
C LEU A 200 8.95 -22.03 5.33
N GLY A 201 9.86 -21.10 5.48
CA GLY A 201 11.28 -21.38 5.57
C GLY A 201 12.12 -20.46 4.69
N LYS A 202 13.43 -20.67 4.77
CA LYS A 202 14.44 -19.94 4.01
C LYS A 202 15.25 -20.91 3.16
N LYS A 203 15.43 -20.60 1.89
CA LYS A 203 16.33 -21.30 0.99
C LYS A 203 17.40 -20.32 0.51
N GLU A 204 18.64 -20.53 0.93
CA GLU A 204 19.72 -19.55 0.73
C GLU A 204 19.33 -18.18 1.28
N ASN A 205 19.24 -17.15 0.43
CA ASN A 205 18.81 -15.80 0.80
C ASN A 205 17.34 -15.51 0.44
N ILE A 206 16.54 -16.55 0.16
CA ILE A 206 15.13 -16.42 -0.23
C ILE A 206 14.24 -16.86 0.92
N PHE A 207 13.43 -15.95 1.45
CA PHE A 207 12.36 -16.22 2.39
C PHE A 207 11.09 -16.62 1.65
N ILE A 208 10.55 -17.80 1.94
CA ILE A 208 9.33 -18.30 1.29
C ILE A 208 8.15 -18.08 2.23
N MET A 209 7.13 -17.40 1.72
CA MET A 209 5.96 -17.00 2.50
C MET A 209 4.67 -17.17 1.71
N ASN A 210 3.69 -17.78 2.33
CA ASN A 210 2.34 -17.90 1.76
C ASN A 210 1.33 -17.13 2.60
N SER A 211 0.46 -16.39 1.93
CA SER A 211 -0.69 -15.76 2.57
C SER A 211 -1.52 -16.77 3.35
N THR A 212 -1.99 -16.39 4.52
CA THR A 212 -3.02 -17.16 5.25
C THR A 212 -4.40 -17.01 4.60
N CYS A 213 -4.52 -16.15 3.60
CA CYS A 213 -5.79 -15.68 3.04
C CYS A 213 -6.73 -15.05 4.09
N GLU A 214 -6.14 -14.50 5.14
CA GLU A 214 -6.84 -13.72 6.16
C GLU A 214 -6.23 -12.34 6.26
N LEU A 215 -7.07 -11.35 6.49
CA LEU A 215 -6.67 -9.99 6.82
C LEU A 215 -6.72 -9.80 8.34
N CYS A 216 -5.69 -9.16 8.89
CA CYS A 216 -5.67 -8.74 10.28
C CYS A 216 -5.80 -7.22 10.33
N SER A 217 -6.86 -6.72 10.97
CA SER A 217 -7.09 -5.30 11.13
C SER A 217 -7.42 -5.02 12.60
N TYR A 218 -6.58 -4.22 13.25
CA TYR A 218 -6.82 -3.74 14.61
C TYR A 218 -7.68 -2.49 14.62
N TYR A 219 -7.72 -1.77 13.49
CA TYR A 219 -8.49 -0.55 13.31
C TYR A 219 -9.56 -0.73 12.25
N ASN A 220 -10.73 -0.16 12.50
CA ASN A 220 -11.76 0.00 11.49
C ASN A 220 -12.51 1.31 11.71
N CYS A 221 -12.53 2.18 10.71
CA CYS A 221 -13.17 3.50 10.80
C CYS A 221 -12.62 4.39 11.95
N ALA A 222 -11.33 4.28 12.25
CA ALA A 222 -10.68 4.94 13.38
C ALA A 222 -10.85 6.47 13.39
N ILE A 223 -10.92 7.10 12.22
CA ILE A 223 -11.11 8.54 12.10
C ILE A 223 -12.50 8.98 12.61
N LEU A 224 -13.50 8.10 12.50
CA LEU A 224 -14.86 8.33 12.97
C LEU A 224 -15.09 7.89 14.43
N GLY A 225 -14.05 7.46 15.12
CA GLY A 225 -14.15 6.93 16.49
C GLY A 225 -14.29 5.41 16.57
N GLY A 226 -14.25 4.70 15.45
CA GLY A 226 -14.15 3.24 15.41
C GLY A 226 -12.82 2.75 15.98
N LYS A 227 -12.82 1.47 16.40
CA LYS A 227 -11.61 0.81 16.90
C LYS A 227 -10.75 0.37 15.74
#